data_70165d8791b800ff56c1cb1bca98102c
#
_entry.id   70165d8791b800ff56c1cb1bca98102c
#
_cell.length_a   1.000
_cell.length_b   1.000
_cell.length_c   1.000
_cell.angle_alpha   90.00
_cell.angle_beta   90.00
_cell.angle_gamma   90.00
#
_symmetry.space_group_name_H-M   'P 1'
#
loop_
_entity.id
_entity.type
_entity.pdbx_description
1 polymer ?
#
loop_
_entity_poly.entity_id
_entity_poly.type
_entity_poly.pdbx_seq_one_letter_code
_entity_poly.pdbx_strand_id
1 'polypeptide(L)'
;MKKVVVAQHLYGFIGGGEILATQFIKAFRKMGYSIAIASTAEIDRNKVEKWFNVDLSDVRTYALFPFFFPYLGLYQRYFFPYAINKAIEREKPDLVYIDTLLYKPVLKKKEKMGFKIMNYIHFPDPYYIEDGLRRAFDPVAAQSFKEEQKEYLSKYNSGWWSFYYRAWARISKRIMVEDPFSSAEYVLTNSKYTARAIYALYGKQPTVLYPPVEVEIFERKRKPYSEREKAAVMIGRITREKGHKAVIEAIAKTKSKPKLRIVGGLAPADSAYKDEIEAFARERGVEVELHINVPREKVAEIAGSSLLFIHNTSGEHFGIAVVEAMAAGLPVIVRKSAGPYLDIIDEGRYGLYFEDIEDLASKIDAIAESESEWKKYSELSERRAEDFTEDKFFENLSRIMRE
;
A
#
# COMPACT_ATOMS: atom_id res chain seq x y z
N MET A 1 26.66 7.71 18.27
CA MET A 1 25.48 6.96 17.78
C MET A 1 24.86 7.79 16.67
N LYS A 2 24.64 7.21 15.49
CA LYS A 2 23.98 7.93 14.37
C LYS A 2 22.53 8.23 14.73
N LYS A 3 22.01 9.33 14.20
CA LYS A 3 20.66 9.81 14.48
C LYS A 3 19.82 9.88 13.21
N VAL A 4 18.55 9.50 13.31
CA VAL A 4 17.58 9.64 12.21
C VAL A 4 16.32 10.34 12.68
N VAL A 5 15.80 11.22 11.84
CA VAL A 5 14.45 11.78 11.97
C VAL A 5 13.55 11.04 10.98
N VAL A 6 12.52 10.38 11.48
CA VAL A 6 11.48 9.74 10.68
C VAL A 6 10.32 10.72 10.56
N ALA A 7 10.13 11.26 9.36
CA ALA A 7 9.11 12.26 9.09
C ALA A 7 7.91 11.59 8.40
N GLN A 8 6.81 11.41 9.15
CA GLN A 8 5.52 10.91 8.70
C GLN A 8 4.44 11.94 9.04
N HIS A 9 3.65 12.32 8.03
CA HIS A 9 2.67 13.40 8.19
C HIS A 9 1.68 13.16 9.33
N LEU A 10 1.14 11.95 9.45
CA LEU A 10 0.17 11.56 10.46
C LEU A 10 0.42 10.13 10.96
N TYR A 11 0.04 9.89 12.21
CA TYR A 11 -0.04 8.57 12.84
C TYR A 11 -1.45 8.31 13.44
N GLY A 12 -2.46 8.98 12.90
CA GLY A 12 -3.84 8.92 13.43
C GLY A 12 -4.69 7.77 12.94
N PHE A 13 -4.24 7.02 11.93
CA PHE A 13 -4.98 5.95 11.26
C PHE A 13 -4.09 4.71 11.07
N ILE A 14 -4.69 3.55 10.84
CA ILE A 14 -3.98 2.35 10.40
C ILE A 14 -4.02 2.34 8.87
N GLY A 15 -2.95 2.84 8.26
CA GLY A 15 -2.78 2.88 6.80
C GLY A 15 -1.41 2.35 6.38
N GLY A 16 -1.24 2.09 5.08
CA GLY A 16 0.02 1.55 4.54
C GLY A 16 1.23 2.46 4.81
N GLY A 17 1.06 3.79 4.79
CA GLY A 17 2.13 4.74 5.08
C GLY A 17 2.59 4.70 6.53
N GLU A 18 1.63 4.65 7.47
CA GLU A 18 1.91 4.57 8.91
C GLU A 18 2.58 3.23 9.28
N ILE A 19 2.09 2.12 8.71
CA ILE A 19 2.72 0.80 8.86
C ILE A 19 4.17 0.88 8.38
N LEU A 20 4.41 1.39 7.18
CA LEU A 20 5.75 1.46 6.62
C LEU A 20 6.68 2.36 7.43
N ALA A 21 6.22 3.54 7.86
CA ALA A 21 7.03 4.44 8.68
C ALA A 21 7.47 3.77 10.01
N THR A 22 6.59 2.97 10.63
CA THR A 22 6.96 2.19 11.82
C THR A 22 7.94 1.06 11.51
N GLN A 23 7.87 0.44 10.34
CA GLN A 23 8.86 -0.54 9.91
C GLN A 23 10.24 0.10 9.67
N PHE A 24 10.29 1.32 9.14
CA PHE A 24 11.54 2.08 9.09
C PHE A 24 12.09 2.40 10.49
N ILE A 25 11.23 2.74 11.47
CA ILE A 25 11.64 2.94 12.87
C ILE A 25 12.30 1.66 13.41
N LYS A 26 11.65 0.50 13.27
CA LYS A 26 12.19 -0.80 13.69
C LYS A 26 13.54 -1.09 13.01
N ALA A 27 13.62 -0.88 11.70
CA ALA A 27 14.83 -1.13 10.92
C ALA A 27 15.98 -0.21 11.32
N PHE A 28 15.76 1.10 11.45
CA PHE A 28 16.79 2.04 11.89
C PHE A 28 17.27 1.74 13.31
N ARG A 29 16.37 1.34 14.22
CA ARG A 29 16.74 0.89 15.56
C ARG A 29 17.65 -0.34 15.52
N LYS A 30 17.31 -1.34 14.71
CA LYS A 30 18.14 -2.54 14.49
C LYS A 30 19.51 -2.20 13.89
N MET A 31 19.62 -1.10 13.13
CA MET A 31 20.88 -0.55 12.62
C MET A 31 21.65 0.33 13.63
N GLY A 32 21.16 0.51 14.85
CA GLY A 32 21.82 1.29 15.91
C GLY A 32 21.63 2.81 15.81
N TYR A 33 20.60 3.29 15.10
CA TYR A 33 20.26 4.71 15.09
C TYR A 33 19.46 5.11 16.34
N SER A 34 19.72 6.32 16.86
CA SER A 34 18.80 7.03 17.74
C SER A 34 17.71 7.68 16.90
N ILE A 35 16.45 7.54 17.29
CA ILE A 35 15.30 7.88 16.47
C ILE A 35 14.54 9.06 17.07
N ALA A 36 14.13 10.00 16.23
CA ALA A 36 13.10 10.97 16.52
C ALA A 36 12.04 10.95 15.43
N ILE A 37 10.80 11.28 15.79
CA ILE A 37 9.68 11.35 14.84
C ILE A 37 9.28 12.82 14.67
N ALA A 38 9.06 13.21 13.41
CA ALA A 38 8.42 14.47 13.07
C ALA A 38 7.04 14.20 12.45
N SER A 39 6.00 14.83 12.99
CA SER A 39 4.63 14.71 12.48
C SER A 39 3.93 16.07 12.48
N THR A 40 2.83 16.20 11.71
CA THR A 40 2.07 17.45 11.68
C THR A 40 1.29 17.65 12.98
N ALA A 41 0.65 16.59 13.47
CA ALA A 41 -0.10 16.57 14.73
C ALA A 41 0.59 15.68 15.78
N GLU A 42 0.28 15.92 17.04
CA GLU A 42 0.78 15.09 18.14
C GLU A 42 0.39 13.62 17.96
N ILE A 43 1.30 12.75 18.39
CA ILE A 43 1.17 11.30 18.25
C ILE A 43 0.66 10.74 19.57
N ASP A 44 -0.47 10.04 19.53
CA ASP A 44 -0.90 9.17 20.62
C ASP A 44 0.01 7.93 20.65
N ARG A 45 1.06 7.97 21.47
CA ARG A 45 2.08 6.92 21.55
C ARG A 45 1.48 5.57 21.91
N ASN A 46 0.64 5.52 22.93
CA ASN A 46 0.03 4.27 23.39
C ASN A 46 -0.77 3.58 22.27
N LYS A 47 -1.45 4.39 21.47
CA LYS A 47 -2.23 3.92 20.34
C LYS A 47 -1.33 3.41 19.21
N VAL A 48 -0.27 4.14 18.87
CA VAL A 48 0.70 3.75 17.82
C VAL A 48 1.46 2.50 18.23
N GLU A 49 1.94 2.43 19.48
CA GLU A 49 2.63 1.25 20.02
C GLU A 49 1.76 0.00 19.96
N LYS A 50 0.50 0.12 20.38
CA LYS A 50 -0.47 -0.98 20.33
C LYS A 50 -0.83 -1.40 18.90
N TRP A 51 -1.00 -0.43 18.00
CA TRP A 51 -1.44 -0.71 16.63
C TRP A 51 -0.35 -1.34 15.76
N PHE A 52 0.91 -0.91 15.96
CA PHE A 52 2.01 -1.29 15.08
C PHE A 52 3.07 -2.14 15.77
N ASN A 53 2.81 -2.57 16.99
CA ASN A 53 3.74 -3.39 17.79
C ASN A 53 5.16 -2.81 17.75
N VAL A 54 5.30 -1.53 18.10
CA VAL A 54 6.56 -0.78 18.12
C VAL A 54 6.71 -0.06 19.45
N ASP A 55 7.86 -0.20 20.11
CA ASP A 55 8.18 0.57 21.33
C ASP A 55 8.63 1.98 20.93
N LEU A 56 7.99 3.01 21.47
CA LEU A 56 8.34 4.41 21.26
C LEU A 56 8.84 5.11 22.56
N SER A 57 9.12 4.35 23.60
CA SER A 57 9.48 4.89 24.92
C SER A 57 10.74 5.79 24.88
N ASP A 58 11.72 5.44 24.05
CA ASP A 58 12.96 6.16 23.82
C ASP A 58 12.91 7.17 22.66
N VAL A 59 11.77 7.26 21.95
CA VAL A 59 11.62 8.08 20.74
C VAL A 59 11.11 9.48 21.09
N ARG A 60 11.85 10.51 20.69
CA ARG A 60 11.37 11.90 20.78
C ARG A 60 10.45 12.25 19.63
N THR A 61 9.35 12.96 19.93
CA THR A 61 8.35 13.35 18.94
C THR A 61 8.27 14.87 18.83
N TYR A 62 8.16 15.35 17.59
CA TYR A 62 8.07 16.76 17.24
C TYR A 62 6.84 16.99 16.39
N ALA A 63 5.88 17.75 16.91
CA ALA A 63 4.65 18.14 16.22
C ALA A 63 4.45 19.66 16.27
N LEU A 64 3.57 20.15 15.41
CA LEU A 64 3.17 21.57 15.39
C LEU A 64 1.77 21.79 15.95
N PHE A 65 0.88 20.83 15.74
CA PHE A 65 -0.51 20.91 16.19
C PHE A 65 -0.80 19.85 17.25
N PRO A 66 -1.63 20.16 18.27
CA PRO A 66 -2.01 19.20 19.28
C PRO A 66 -2.93 18.09 18.74
N PHE A 67 -3.62 18.34 17.61
CA PHE A 67 -4.52 17.37 16.98
C PHE A 67 -4.64 17.60 15.47
N PHE A 68 -5.19 16.61 14.78
CA PHE A 68 -5.46 16.67 13.36
C PHE A 68 -6.85 17.24 13.08
N PHE A 69 -6.95 18.16 12.11
CA PHE A 69 -8.20 18.75 11.63
C PHE A 69 -8.67 18.04 10.34
N PRO A 70 -9.65 17.13 10.38
CA PRO A 70 -10.03 16.32 9.22
C PRO A 70 -10.37 17.13 7.97
N TYR A 71 -11.12 18.24 8.13
CA TYR A 71 -11.56 19.09 7.00
C TYR A 71 -10.43 19.93 6.38
N LEU A 72 -9.34 20.15 7.10
CA LEU A 72 -8.18 20.93 6.67
C LEU A 72 -6.91 20.07 6.53
N GLY A 73 -7.05 18.76 6.48
CA GLY A 73 -5.94 17.81 6.56
C GLY A 73 -4.85 18.06 5.52
N LEU A 74 -5.22 18.36 4.27
CA LEU A 74 -4.26 18.69 3.22
C LEU A 74 -3.53 20.01 3.51
N TYR A 75 -4.23 21.02 4.02
CA TYR A 75 -3.62 22.30 4.34
C TYR A 75 -2.73 22.23 5.59
N GLN A 76 -3.03 21.36 6.56
CA GLN A 76 -2.10 21.07 7.65
C GLN A 76 -0.78 20.47 7.14
N ARG A 77 -0.81 19.71 6.05
CA ARG A 77 0.38 19.17 5.40
C ARG A 77 1.33 20.26 4.89
N TYR A 78 0.81 21.46 4.59
CA TYR A 78 1.62 22.62 4.24
C TYR A 78 2.59 23.01 5.37
N PHE A 79 2.22 22.80 6.61
CA PHE A 79 3.03 23.10 7.79
C PHE A 79 3.98 21.96 8.20
N PHE A 80 3.83 20.77 7.63
CA PHE A 80 4.65 19.61 7.96
C PHE A 80 6.17 19.85 7.87
N PRO A 81 6.72 20.56 6.86
CA PRO A 81 8.16 20.84 6.79
C PRO A 81 8.69 21.65 8.01
N TYR A 82 7.84 22.39 8.70
CA TYR A 82 8.26 23.12 9.90
C TYR A 82 8.41 22.19 11.11
N ALA A 83 7.57 21.16 11.23
CA ALA A 83 7.76 20.10 12.23
C ALA A 83 9.06 19.32 11.97
N ILE A 84 9.32 18.99 10.70
CA ILE A 84 10.57 18.34 10.29
C ILE A 84 11.77 19.21 10.65
N ASN A 85 11.75 20.49 10.32
CA ASN A 85 12.84 21.43 10.61
C ASN A 85 13.06 21.60 12.12
N LYS A 86 11.99 21.61 12.93
CA LYS A 86 12.07 21.64 14.40
C LYS A 86 12.80 20.40 14.94
N ALA A 87 12.47 19.22 14.41
CA ALA A 87 13.15 17.98 14.76
C ALA A 87 14.64 18.02 14.36
N ILE A 88 14.95 18.44 13.12
CA ILE A 88 16.32 18.55 12.60
C ILE A 88 17.17 19.49 13.47
N GLU A 89 16.65 20.64 13.87
CA GLU A 89 17.38 21.60 14.70
C GLU A 89 17.71 21.05 16.09
N ARG A 90 16.79 20.31 16.68
CA ARG A 90 16.95 19.74 18.03
C ARG A 90 17.83 18.50 18.04
N GLU A 91 17.66 17.61 17.04
CA GLU A 91 18.33 16.33 17.01
C GLU A 91 19.69 16.35 16.30
N LYS A 92 19.87 17.25 15.32
CA LYS A 92 21.03 17.28 14.40
C LYS A 92 21.28 15.89 13.81
N PRO A 93 20.32 15.36 13.01
CA PRO A 93 20.38 14.00 12.51
C PRO A 93 21.44 13.82 11.41
N ASP A 94 21.91 12.58 11.25
CA ASP A 94 22.72 12.17 10.11
C ASP A 94 21.83 11.86 8.88
N LEU A 95 20.59 11.41 9.13
CA LEU A 95 19.62 11.00 8.12
C LEU A 95 18.23 11.55 8.46
N VAL A 96 17.51 11.99 7.42
CA VAL A 96 16.08 12.32 7.52
C VAL A 96 15.32 11.44 6.53
N TYR A 97 14.49 10.53 7.05
CA TYR A 97 13.51 9.80 6.25
C TYR A 97 12.27 10.65 6.07
N ILE A 98 11.81 10.79 4.83
CA ILE A 98 10.60 11.57 4.50
C ILE A 98 9.68 10.73 3.64
N ASP A 99 8.45 10.57 4.14
CA ASP A 99 7.40 9.86 3.43
C ASP A 99 6.77 10.72 2.33
N THR A 100 6.68 10.16 1.15
CA THR A 100 6.02 10.66 -0.07
C THR A 100 6.62 11.96 -0.65
N LEU A 101 6.47 13.09 0.00
CA LEU A 101 6.75 14.40 -0.58
C LEU A 101 7.98 15.08 0.04
N LEU A 102 8.86 15.64 -0.78
CA LEU A 102 9.95 16.48 -0.33
C LEU A 102 9.55 17.96 -0.27
N TYR A 103 10.21 18.71 0.62
CA TYR A 103 9.86 20.10 0.93
C TYR A 103 11.05 21.03 0.80
N LYS A 104 10.91 22.12 0.04
CA LYS A 104 11.95 23.17 -0.14
C LYS A 104 12.49 23.72 1.19
N PRO A 105 11.68 23.96 2.26
CA PRO A 105 12.20 24.40 3.54
C PRO A 105 13.15 23.38 4.21
N VAL A 106 12.93 22.08 4.01
CA VAL A 106 13.81 21.02 4.53
C VAL A 106 15.12 20.98 3.75
N LEU A 107 15.09 21.17 2.44
CA LEU A 107 16.31 21.24 1.61
C LEU A 107 17.20 22.41 1.99
N LYS A 108 16.63 23.60 2.22
CA LYS A 108 17.39 24.76 2.74
C LYS A 108 18.08 24.46 4.08
N LYS A 109 17.48 23.60 4.89
CA LYS A 109 18.08 23.16 6.14
C LYS A 109 19.19 22.13 5.90
N LYS A 110 18.99 21.21 4.94
CA LYS A 110 20.02 20.24 4.51
C LYS A 110 21.30 20.94 4.03
N GLU A 111 21.17 21.95 3.17
CA GLU A 111 22.31 22.74 2.67
C GLU A 111 23.17 23.34 3.81
N LYS A 112 22.53 23.71 4.94
CA LYS A 112 23.20 24.30 6.09
C LYS A 112 23.81 23.29 7.06
N MET A 113 23.21 22.11 7.18
CA MET A 113 23.51 21.14 8.22
C MET A 113 24.13 19.83 7.72
N GLY A 114 24.06 19.53 6.42
CA GLY A 114 24.77 18.43 5.78
C GLY A 114 24.23 17.02 6.03
N PHE A 115 22.97 16.87 6.51
CA PHE A 115 22.36 15.55 6.67
C PHE A 115 21.93 14.92 5.33
N LYS A 116 21.82 13.59 5.29
CA LYS A 116 21.28 12.86 4.13
C LYS A 116 19.76 12.81 4.18
N ILE A 117 19.11 12.71 3.01
CA ILE A 117 17.67 12.48 2.87
C ILE A 117 17.42 11.13 2.23
N MET A 118 16.49 10.37 2.83
CA MET A 118 15.86 9.19 2.25
C MET A 118 14.38 9.50 2.01
N ASN A 119 13.98 9.53 0.74
CA ASN A 119 12.60 9.77 0.35
C ASN A 119 11.95 8.47 -0.14
N TYR A 120 10.85 8.08 0.48
CA TYR A 120 10.08 6.92 0.07
C TYR A 120 8.77 7.36 -0.59
N ILE A 121 8.57 7.02 -1.86
CA ILE A 121 7.44 7.44 -2.68
C ILE A 121 6.49 6.26 -2.86
N HIS A 122 5.32 6.31 -2.21
CA HIS A 122 4.29 5.27 -2.34
C HIS A 122 3.66 5.24 -3.72
N PHE A 123 3.38 6.40 -4.26
CA PHE A 123 2.99 6.67 -5.64
C PHE A 123 3.14 8.16 -5.90
N PRO A 124 3.42 8.60 -7.14
CA PRO A 124 3.43 10.02 -7.47
C PRO A 124 2.10 10.67 -7.09
N ASP A 125 2.16 11.83 -6.43
CA ASP A 125 0.96 12.47 -5.89
C ASP A 125 -0.04 12.78 -7.01
N PRO A 126 -1.31 12.32 -6.92
CA PRO A 126 -2.32 12.50 -7.97
C PRO A 126 -2.60 13.97 -8.31
N TYR A 127 -2.36 14.90 -7.38
CA TYR A 127 -2.51 16.34 -7.63
C TYR A 127 -1.46 16.89 -8.61
N TYR A 128 -0.33 16.20 -8.74
CA TYR A 128 0.75 16.53 -9.66
C TYR A 128 0.67 15.72 -10.95
N ILE A 129 -0.15 14.68 -11.04
CA ILE A 129 -0.23 13.86 -12.24
C ILE A 129 -0.66 14.70 -13.45
N GLU A 130 -1.65 15.59 -13.33
CA GLU A 130 -2.07 16.43 -14.45
C GLU A 130 -0.97 17.42 -14.88
N ASP A 131 -0.29 18.05 -13.94
CA ASP A 131 0.85 18.95 -14.23
C ASP A 131 2.11 18.15 -14.59
N GLY A 132 2.32 17.00 -13.97
CA GLY A 132 3.39 16.06 -14.30
C GLY A 132 3.26 15.52 -15.72
N LEU A 133 2.02 15.20 -16.17
CA LEU A 133 1.74 14.78 -17.54
C LEU A 133 2.15 15.80 -18.60
N ARG A 134 2.04 17.09 -18.32
CA ARG A 134 2.47 18.16 -19.24
C ARG A 134 3.99 18.26 -19.33
N ARG A 135 4.71 17.80 -18.33
CA ARG A 135 6.18 17.85 -18.21
C ARG A 135 6.81 16.46 -18.14
N ALA A 136 6.00 15.41 -18.32
CA ALA A 136 6.49 14.04 -18.20
C ALA A 136 7.61 13.79 -19.21
N PHE A 137 8.65 13.11 -18.76
CA PHE A 137 9.74 12.62 -19.60
C PHE A 137 9.21 11.65 -20.66
N ASP A 138 8.25 10.80 -20.27
CA ASP A 138 7.53 9.90 -21.19
C ASP A 138 6.02 10.16 -21.08
N PRO A 139 5.45 11.03 -21.95
CA PRO A 139 4.03 11.37 -21.93
C PRO A 139 3.10 10.18 -22.21
N VAL A 140 3.53 9.19 -23.01
CA VAL A 140 2.70 8.01 -23.35
C VAL A 140 2.55 7.12 -22.13
N ALA A 141 3.66 6.78 -21.46
CA ALA A 141 3.63 6.00 -20.24
C ALA A 141 2.86 6.73 -19.12
N ALA A 142 3.06 8.03 -18.95
CA ALA A 142 2.33 8.83 -17.96
C ALA A 142 0.82 8.85 -18.22
N GLN A 143 0.38 8.89 -19.49
CA GLN A 143 -1.03 8.80 -19.85
C GLN A 143 -1.62 7.42 -19.54
N SER A 144 -0.88 6.33 -19.80
CA SER A 144 -1.27 4.97 -19.44
C SER A 144 -1.52 4.83 -17.94
N PHE A 145 -0.62 5.33 -17.10
CA PHE A 145 -0.81 5.35 -15.64
C PHE A 145 -2.05 6.16 -15.22
N LYS A 146 -2.32 7.28 -15.90
CA LYS A 146 -3.53 8.08 -15.64
C LYS A 146 -4.81 7.30 -15.93
N GLU A 147 -4.83 6.54 -17.01
CA GLU A 147 -5.97 5.70 -17.38
C GLU A 147 -6.19 4.57 -16.37
N GLU A 148 -5.13 3.86 -15.95
CA GLU A 148 -5.20 2.83 -14.92
C GLU A 148 -5.68 3.39 -13.56
N GLN A 149 -5.30 4.63 -13.23
CA GLN A 149 -5.67 5.31 -11.99
C GLN A 149 -6.97 6.13 -12.10
N LYS A 150 -7.69 6.05 -13.24
CA LYS A 150 -8.85 6.91 -13.53
C LYS A 150 -9.93 6.87 -12.45
N GLU A 151 -10.26 5.69 -11.95
CA GLU A 151 -11.27 5.52 -10.91
C GLU A 151 -10.83 6.18 -9.60
N TYR A 152 -9.59 5.97 -9.19
CA TYR A 152 -8.99 6.63 -8.03
C TYR A 152 -8.95 8.15 -8.19
N LEU A 153 -8.53 8.65 -9.36
CA LEU A 153 -8.41 10.09 -9.66
C LEU A 153 -9.78 10.78 -9.81
N SER A 154 -10.83 10.05 -10.18
CA SER A 154 -12.17 10.62 -10.32
C SER A 154 -12.70 11.27 -9.03
N LYS A 155 -12.30 10.74 -7.87
CA LYS A 155 -12.63 11.29 -6.54
C LYS A 155 -12.15 12.74 -6.36
N TYR A 156 -11.06 13.11 -7.03
CA TYR A 156 -10.42 14.43 -6.90
C TYR A 156 -10.91 15.42 -7.96
N ASN A 157 -11.60 14.95 -9.00
CA ASN A 157 -12.02 15.75 -10.15
C ASN A 157 -13.52 16.07 -10.15
N SER A 158 -14.29 15.71 -9.11
CA SER A 158 -15.73 15.92 -9.05
C SER A 158 -16.14 16.94 -7.98
N GLY A 159 -17.12 17.80 -8.33
CA GLY A 159 -17.80 18.71 -7.40
C GLY A 159 -16.91 19.73 -6.68
N TRP A 160 -17.32 20.11 -5.47
CA TRP A 160 -16.60 21.04 -4.58
C TRP A 160 -15.18 20.58 -4.24
N TRP A 161 -14.97 19.31 -4.11
CA TRP A 161 -13.66 18.73 -3.84
C TRP A 161 -12.62 19.04 -4.91
N SER A 162 -13.03 19.12 -6.18
CA SER A 162 -12.14 19.54 -7.27
C SER A 162 -11.53 20.93 -7.03
N PHE A 163 -12.33 21.89 -6.54
CA PHE A 163 -11.83 23.22 -6.20
C PHE A 163 -10.85 23.18 -5.03
N TYR A 164 -11.19 22.44 -3.96
CA TYR A 164 -10.35 22.25 -2.78
C TYR A 164 -8.97 21.69 -3.15
N TYR A 165 -8.94 20.64 -3.98
CA TYR A 165 -7.70 19.99 -4.40
C TYR A 165 -6.88 20.86 -5.36
N ARG A 166 -7.49 21.56 -6.31
CA ARG A 166 -6.76 22.47 -7.22
C ARG A 166 -6.14 23.65 -6.48
N ALA A 167 -6.84 24.20 -5.48
CA ALA A 167 -6.30 25.25 -4.63
C ALA A 167 -5.08 24.71 -3.84
N TRP A 168 -5.21 23.53 -3.23
CA TRP A 168 -4.11 22.85 -2.57
C TRP A 168 -2.92 22.64 -3.51
N ALA A 169 -3.10 22.05 -4.68
CA ALA A 169 -2.02 21.81 -5.65
C ALA A 169 -1.27 23.08 -6.04
N ARG A 170 -2.01 24.21 -6.22
CA ARG A 170 -1.40 25.50 -6.53
C ARG A 170 -0.55 26.06 -5.40
N ILE A 171 -1.00 25.92 -4.15
CA ILE A 171 -0.27 26.40 -2.97
C ILE A 171 0.94 25.51 -2.71
N SER A 172 0.77 24.20 -2.81
CA SER A 172 1.80 23.20 -2.48
C SER A 172 3.04 23.30 -3.38
N LYS A 173 2.90 23.72 -4.64
CA LYS A 173 4.03 23.97 -5.56
C LYS A 173 5.06 24.96 -5.01
N ARG A 174 4.65 25.85 -4.09
CA ARG A 174 5.56 26.83 -3.48
C ARG A 174 6.52 26.18 -2.47
N ILE A 175 6.10 25.10 -1.83
CA ILE A 175 6.85 24.46 -0.75
C ILE A 175 7.41 23.08 -1.11
N MET A 176 6.84 22.43 -2.12
CA MET A 176 7.25 21.07 -2.52
C MET A 176 8.38 21.12 -3.54
N VAL A 177 9.19 20.07 -3.54
CA VAL A 177 10.29 19.85 -4.49
C VAL A 177 9.72 19.16 -5.72
N GLU A 178 10.05 19.65 -6.90
CA GLU A 178 9.54 19.08 -8.16
C GLU A 178 10.25 17.79 -8.53
N ASP A 179 11.55 17.69 -8.32
CA ASP A 179 12.37 16.48 -8.62
C ASP A 179 13.03 15.94 -7.35
N PRO A 180 12.56 14.80 -6.80
CA PRO A 180 13.15 14.20 -5.61
C PRO A 180 14.61 13.76 -5.81
N PHE A 181 15.00 13.36 -7.02
CA PHE A 181 16.36 12.89 -7.32
C PHE A 181 17.42 14.00 -7.31
N SER A 182 17.01 15.26 -7.37
CA SER A 182 17.94 16.38 -7.26
C SER A 182 18.37 16.65 -5.82
N SER A 183 17.74 16.01 -4.83
CA SER A 183 17.78 16.49 -3.46
C SER A 183 17.92 15.39 -2.41
N ALA A 184 17.52 14.16 -2.72
CA ALA A 184 17.63 13.01 -1.83
C ALA A 184 18.78 12.07 -2.28
N GLU A 185 19.52 11.55 -1.30
CA GLU A 185 20.54 10.54 -1.54
C GLU A 185 19.92 9.18 -1.84
N TYR A 186 18.75 8.91 -1.24
CA TYR A 186 17.99 7.67 -1.47
C TYR A 186 16.58 8.03 -1.90
N VAL A 187 16.21 7.66 -3.13
CA VAL A 187 14.83 7.74 -3.63
C VAL A 187 14.31 6.33 -3.76
N LEU A 188 13.39 5.95 -2.86
CA LEU A 188 12.85 4.61 -2.73
C LEU A 188 11.38 4.57 -3.15
N THR A 189 10.90 3.39 -3.54
CA THR A 189 9.48 3.17 -3.84
C THR A 189 9.05 1.73 -3.52
N ASN A 190 7.73 1.51 -3.47
CA ASN A 190 7.11 0.28 -3.01
C ASN A 190 7.03 -0.85 -4.05
N SER A 191 7.25 -0.56 -5.33
CA SER A 191 7.03 -1.55 -6.40
C SER A 191 7.72 -1.15 -7.72
N LYS A 192 7.97 -2.13 -8.59
CA LYS A 192 8.38 -1.90 -9.99
C LYS A 192 7.32 -1.09 -10.75
N TYR A 193 6.03 -1.31 -10.43
CA TYR A 193 4.93 -0.53 -11.00
C TYR A 193 5.06 0.95 -10.68
N THR A 194 5.22 1.30 -9.41
CA THR A 194 5.43 2.69 -9.00
C THR A 194 6.75 3.25 -9.54
N ALA A 195 7.81 2.44 -9.61
CA ALA A 195 9.08 2.85 -10.21
C ALA A 195 8.92 3.23 -11.69
N ARG A 196 8.12 2.49 -12.46
CA ARG A 196 7.79 2.86 -13.86
C ARG A 196 7.04 4.18 -13.94
N ALA A 197 6.10 4.44 -13.03
CA ALA A 197 5.38 5.71 -12.97
C ALA A 197 6.33 6.89 -12.64
N ILE A 198 7.24 6.70 -11.69
CA ILE A 198 8.26 7.69 -11.32
C ILE A 198 9.21 7.93 -12.50
N TYR A 199 9.66 6.87 -13.17
CA TYR A 199 10.51 6.98 -14.36
C TYR A 199 9.82 7.76 -15.49
N ALA A 200 8.52 7.48 -15.74
CA ALA A 200 7.75 8.20 -16.75
C ALA A 200 7.68 9.71 -16.47
N LEU A 201 7.65 10.11 -15.19
CA LEU A 201 7.56 11.51 -14.79
C LEU A 201 8.91 12.23 -14.77
N TYR A 202 9.99 11.56 -14.34
CA TYR A 202 11.27 12.20 -14.04
C TYR A 202 12.44 11.72 -14.90
N GLY A 203 12.27 10.65 -15.72
CA GLY A 203 13.35 10.03 -16.48
C GLY A 203 14.44 9.38 -15.62
N LYS A 204 14.16 9.16 -14.33
CA LYS A 204 15.10 8.61 -13.35
C LYS A 204 14.45 7.46 -12.58
N GLN A 205 15.24 6.39 -12.34
CA GLN A 205 14.76 5.17 -11.72
C GLN A 205 14.97 5.22 -10.21
N PRO A 206 13.91 5.09 -9.39
CA PRO A 206 14.04 4.92 -7.95
C PRO A 206 14.48 3.50 -7.61
N THR A 207 15.02 3.30 -6.42
CA THR A 207 15.30 1.96 -5.89
C THR A 207 14.01 1.36 -5.33
N VAL A 208 13.66 0.14 -5.77
CA VAL A 208 12.50 -0.57 -5.23
C VAL A 208 12.87 -1.22 -3.90
N LEU A 209 12.13 -0.86 -2.87
CA LEU A 209 12.16 -1.48 -1.55
C LEU A 209 10.72 -1.87 -1.19
N TYR A 210 10.38 -3.13 -1.34
CA TYR A 210 9.04 -3.64 -1.06
C TYR A 210 8.65 -3.40 0.40
N PRO A 211 7.41 -2.97 0.69
CA PRO A 211 6.94 -2.84 2.07
C PRO A 211 6.87 -4.22 2.72
N PRO A 212 7.23 -4.35 4.00
CA PRO A 212 7.13 -5.61 4.70
C PRO A 212 5.68 -5.96 5.02
N VAL A 213 5.40 -7.25 5.04
CA VAL A 213 4.09 -7.82 5.39
C VAL A 213 4.24 -8.76 6.58
N GLU A 214 3.33 -8.68 7.54
CA GLU A 214 3.27 -9.59 8.69
C GLU A 214 2.73 -10.95 8.26
N VAL A 215 3.60 -11.78 7.67
CA VAL A 215 3.23 -13.08 7.10
C VAL A 215 2.91 -14.12 8.15
N GLU A 216 3.54 -14.05 9.33
CA GLU A 216 3.50 -15.07 10.37
C GLU A 216 2.08 -15.32 10.93
N ILE A 217 1.23 -14.29 10.97
CA ILE A 217 -0.17 -14.42 11.40
C ILE A 217 -0.93 -15.34 10.45
N PHE A 218 -0.69 -15.18 9.15
CA PHE A 218 -1.34 -15.96 8.09
C PHE A 218 -0.76 -17.36 7.99
N GLU A 219 0.56 -17.52 8.12
CA GLU A 219 1.25 -18.81 8.10
C GLU A 219 0.74 -19.76 9.17
N ARG A 220 0.55 -19.26 10.38
CA ARG A 220 0.02 -20.06 11.50
C ARG A 220 -1.40 -20.56 11.29
N LYS A 221 -2.12 -20.00 10.32
CA LYS A 221 -3.52 -20.37 10.00
C LYS A 221 -3.64 -21.18 8.71
N ARG A 222 -2.52 -21.55 8.08
CA ARG A 222 -2.51 -22.44 6.91
C ARG A 222 -3.22 -23.76 7.22
N LYS A 223 -4.00 -24.22 6.24
CA LYS A 223 -4.63 -25.54 6.29
C LYS A 223 -4.27 -26.34 5.05
N PRO A 224 -4.17 -27.67 5.15
CA PRO A 224 -4.02 -28.54 3.99
C PRO A 224 -5.26 -28.47 3.09
N TYR A 225 -5.13 -28.83 1.84
CA TYR A 225 -6.22 -28.82 0.84
C TYR A 225 -7.52 -29.46 1.35
N SER A 226 -7.40 -30.64 1.99
CA SER A 226 -8.53 -31.42 2.49
C SER A 226 -9.35 -30.76 3.61
N GLU A 227 -8.78 -29.75 4.29
CA GLU A 227 -9.45 -29.00 5.36
C GLU A 227 -9.95 -27.63 4.92
N ARG A 228 -9.75 -27.29 3.63
CA ARG A 228 -10.22 -26.03 3.09
C ARG A 228 -11.62 -26.12 2.54
N GLU A 229 -12.39 -25.09 2.73
CA GLU A 229 -13.71 -24.97 2.14
C GLU A 229 -13.60 -24.52 0.69
N LYS A 230 -14.52 -24.94 -0.16
CA LYS A 230 -14.61 -24.50 -1.56
C LYS A 230 -15.10 -23.05 -1.62
N ALA A 231 -14.23 -22.14 -1.22
CA ALA A 231 -14.48 -20.72 -1.13
C ALA A 231 -13.36 -19.91 -1.79
N ALA A 232 -13.74 -18.92 -2.61
CA ALA A 232 -12.84 -17.86 -3.02
C ALA A 232 -12.85 -16.73 -1.96
N VAL A 233 -11.71 -16.09 -1.68
CA VAL A 233 -11.67 -14.96 -0.74
C VAL A 233 -11.10 -13.72 -1.42
N MET A 234 -11.69 -12.56 -1.11
CA MET A 234 -11.18 -11.22 -1.38
C MET A 234 -10.91 -10.51 -0.07
N ILE A 235 -9.73 -9.90 0.10
CA ILE A 235 -9.34 -9.16 1.30
C ILE A 235 -9.08 -7.70 0.92
N GLY A 236 -9.70 -6.75 1.64
CA GLY A 236 -9.52 -5.33 1.42
C GLY A 236 -10.74 -4.51 1.79
N ARG A 237 -10.67 -3.18 1.67
CA ARG A 237 -11.83 -2.31 1.93
C ARG A 237 -12.99 -2.69 1.00
N ILE A 238 -14.21 -2.67 1.53
CA ILE A 238 -15.42 -2.97 0.74
C ILE A 238 -15.84 -1.69 0.01
N THR A 239 -15.21 -1.45 -1.13
CA THR A 239 -15.41 -0.28 -2.00
C THR A 239 -15.54 -0.70 -3.46
N ARG A 240 -16.14 0.15 -4.30
CA ARG A 240 -16.39 -0.16 -5.73
C ARG A 240 -15.10 -0.46 -6.49
N GLU A 241 -14.02 0.22 -6.19
CA GLU A 241 -12.70 0.05 -6.80
C GLU A 241 -12.11 -1.37 -6.65
N LYS A 242 -12.61 -2.15 -5.68
CA LYS A 242 -12.18 -3.55 -5.49
C LYS A 242 -12.88 -4.54 -6.45
N GLY A 243 -13.91 -4.08 -7.18
CA GLY A 243 -14.53 -4.81 -8.27
C GLY A 243 -15.25 -6.11 -7.88
N HIS A 244 -15.86 -6.16 -6.68
CA HIS A 244 -16.54 -7.36 -6.15
C HIS A 244 -17.61 -7.91 -7.09
N LYS A 245 -18.40 -7.03 -7.76
CA LYS A 245 -19.45 -7.45 -8.71
C LYS A 245 -18.87 -8.24 -9.91
N ALA A 246 -17.71 -7.84 -10.42
CA ALA A 246 -17.06 -8.56 -11.51
C ALA A 246 -16.59 -9.96 -11.09
N VAL A 247 -16.13 -10.11 -9.83
CA VAL A 247 -15.77 -11.43 -9.28
C VAL A 247 -17.01 -12.30 -9.08
N ILE A 248 -18.13 -11.74 -8.60
CA ILE A 248 -19.42 -12.46 -8.51
C ILE A 248 -19.87 -12.91 -9.90
N GLU A 249 -19.77 -12.07 -10.91
CA GLU A 249 -20.12 -12.42 -12.30
C GLU A 249 -19.24 -13.57 -12.82
N ALA A 250 -17.93 -13.54 -12.54
CA ALA A 250 -17.03 -14.62 -12.91
C ALA A 250 -17.41 -15.94 -12.21
N ILE A 251 -17.65 -15.91 -10.89
CA ILE A 251 -18.08 -17.10 -10.13
C ILE A 251 -19.39 -17.65 -10.66
N ALA A 252 -20.35 -16.80 -11.04
CA ALA A 252 -21.59 -17.24 -11.66
C ALA A 252 -21.39 -18.04 -12.95
N LYS A 253 -20.29 -17.82 -13.65
CA LYS A 253 -19.92 -18.54 -14.91
C LYS A 253 -19.09 -19.80 -14.67
N THR A 254 -18.53 -20.02 -13.47
CA THR A 254 -17.75 -21.23 -13.16
C THR A 254 -18.61 -22.48 -13.10
N LYS A 255 -18.00 -23.63 -13.35
CA LYS A 255 -18.59 -24.95 -13.08
C LYS A 255 -18.52 -25.30 -11.60
N SER A 256 -17.42 -24.93 -10.98
CA SER A 256 -17.09 -25.24 -9.58
C SER A 256 -17.97 -24.52 -8.56
N LYS A 257 -18.52 -23.34 -8.90
CA LYS A 257 -19.40 -22.53 -8.03
C LYS A 257 -18.89 -22.36 -6.60
N PRO A 258 -17.65 -21.90 -6.38
CA PRO A 258 -17.19 -21.62 -5.01
C PRO A 258 -18.01 -20.49 -4.40
N LYS A 259 -18.24 -20.52 -3.09
CA LYS A 259 -18.76 -19.33 -2.40
C LYS A 259 -17.71 -18.22 -2.38
N LEU A 260 -18.15 -16.96 -2.31
CA LEU A 260 -17.26 -15.80 -2.22
C LEU A 260 -17.24 -15.24 -0.79
N ARG A 261 -16.08 -15.19 -0.19
CA ARG A 261 -15.83 -14.51 1.08
C ARG A 261 -15.23 -13.12 0.82
N ILE A 262 -15.89 -12.07 1.26
CA ILE A 262 -15.41 -10.70 1.18
C ILE A 262 -15.06 -10.25 2.59
N VAL A 263 -13.79 -9.95 2.82
CA VAL A 263 -13.25 -9.66 4.15
C VAL A 263 -12.64 -8.28 4.17
N GLY A 264 -13.13 -7.37 5.02
CA GLY A 264 -12.49 -6.07 5.12
C GLY A 264 -13.24 -4.97 5.83
N GLY A 265 -12.66 -3.79 5.78
CA GLY A 265 -13.24 -2.58 6.35
C GLY A 265 -14.38 -2.03 5.48
N LEU A 266 -15.47 -1.64 6.13
CA LEU A 266 -16.59 -0.94 5.49
C LEU A 266 -16.76 0.41 6.18
N ALA A 267 -16.58 1.50 5.44
CA ALA A 267 -16.88 2.83 5.95
C ALA A 267 -18.40 3.09 5.91
N PRO A 268 -18.94 3.92 6.83
CA PRO A 268 -20.38 4.26 6.82
C PRO A 268 -20.88 4.80 5.47
N ALA A 269 -20.03 5.55 4.76
CA ALA A 269 -20.35 6.09 3.44
C ALA A 269 -20.50 5.02 2.34
N ASP A 270 -19.91 3.83 2.56
CA ASP A 270 -19.92 2.73 1.58
C ASP A 270 -21.01 1.68 1.91
N SER A 271 -21.88 1.90 2.93
CA SER A 271 -22.90 0.94 3.36
C SER A 271 -23.86 0.53 2.23
N ALA A 272 -24.28 1.47 1.39
CA ALA A 272 -25.15 1.18 0.24
C ALA A 272 -24.48 0.21 -0.77
N TYR A 273 -23.15 0.26 -0.91
CA TYR A 273 -22.44 -0.66 -1.79
C TYR A 273 -22.44 -2.10 -1.29
N LYS A 274 -22.44 -2.31 0.04
CA LYS A 274 -22.65 -3.63 0.64
C LYS A 274 -23.99 -4.23 0.17
N ASP A 275 -25.08 -3.46 0.28
CA ASP A 275 -26.41 -3.94 -0.10
C ASP A 275 -26.49 -4.25 -1.59
N GLU A 276 -25.79 -3.46 -2.43
CA GLU A 276 -25.68 -3.75 -3.87
C GLU A 276 -24.92 -5.05 -4.16
N ILE A 277 -23.83 -5.36 -3.40
CA ILE A 277 -23.12 -6.64 -3.54
C ILE A 277 -24.04 -7.80 -3.23
N GLU A 278 -24.75 -7.75 -2.10
CA GLU A 278 -25.67 -8.81 -1.67
C GLU A 278 -26.82 -9.02 -2.68
N ALA A 279 -27.41 -7.92 -3.18
CA ALA A 279 -28.46 -7.99 -4.18
C ALA A 279 -27.97 -8.61 -5.50
N PHE A 280 -26.81 -8.17 -5.98
CA PHE A 280 -26.20 -8.69 -7.20
C PHE A 280 -25.80 -10.17 -7.08
N ALA A 281 -25.28 -10.59 -5.92
CA ALA A 281 -24.96 -11.99 -5.67
C ALA A 281 -26.20 -12.89 -5.72
N ARG A 282 -27.32 -12.45 -5.09
CA ARG A 282 -28.60 -13.17 -5.16
C ARG A 282 -29.12 -13.29 -6.61
N GLU A 283 -29.05 -12.20 -7.36
CA GLU A 283 -29.44 -12.19 -8.80
C GLU A 283 -28.65 -13.21 -9.62
N ARG A 284 -27.35 -13.35 -9.34
CA ARG A 284 -26.44 -14.26 -10.04
C ARG A 284 -26.39 -15.68 -9.46
N GLY A 285 -27.11 -15.95 -8.38
CA GLY A 285 -27.10 -17.25 -7.71
C GLY A 285 -25.73 -17.62 -7.10
N VAL A 286 -24.97 -16.62 -6.62
CA VAL A 286 -23.68 -16.82 -5.99
C VAL A 286 -23.80 -16.61 -4.47
N GLU A 287 -23.32 -17.58 -3.70
CA GLU A 287 -23.27 -17.47 -2.25
C GLU A 287 -22.14 -16.50 -1.85
N VAL A 288 -22.48 -15.46 -1.06
CA VAL A 288 -21.54 -14.45 -0.58
C VAL A 288 -21.57 -14.36 0.93
N GLU A 289 -20.42 -14.46 1.58
CA GLU A 289 -20.21 -14.21 3.01
C GLU A 289 -19.45 -12.88 3.18
N LEU A 290 -20.03 -11.92 3.94
CA LEU A 290 -19.39 -10.64 4.24
C LEU A 290 -18.85 -10.64 5.67
N HIS A 291 -17.53 -10.45 5.81
CA HIS A 291 -16.82 -10.37 7.09
C HIS A 291 -16.30 -8.94 7.29
N ILE A 292 -17.12 -8.09 7.93
CA ILE A 292 -16.90 -6.65 8.02
C ILE A 292 -16.20 -6.31 9.33
N ASN A 293 -15.11 -5.52 9.25
CA ASN A 293 -14.38 -4.98 10.40
C ASN A 293 -13.94 -6.06 11.41
N VAL A 294 -13.60 -7.25 10.92
CA VAL A 294 -13.13 -8.35 11.78
C VAL A 294 -11.66 -8.13 12.18
N PRO A 295 -11.22 -8.68 13.34
CA PRO A 295 -9.82 -8.65 13.75
C PRO A 295 -8.90 -9.34 12.76
N ARG A 296 -7.63 -8.97 12.74
CA ARG A 296 -6.63 -9.48 11.79
C ARG A 296 -6.43 -11.00 11.87
N GLU A 297 -6.48 -11.56 13.09
CA GLU A 297 -6.46 -13.01 13.31
C GLU A 297 -7.64 -13.71 12.61
N LYS A 298 -8.82 -13.08 12.62
CA LYS A 298 -9.99 -13.62 11.92
C LYS A 298 -9.86 -13.54 10.40
N VAL A 299 -9.22 -12.49 9.87
CA VAL A 299 -8.87 -12.39 8.45
C VAL A 299 -7.97 -13.56 8.06
N ALA A 300 -6.94 -13.85 8.86
CA ALA A 300 -6.02 -14.97 8.63
C ALA A 300 -6.72 -16.35 8.71
N GLU A 301 -7.66 -16.54 9.65
CA GLU A 301 -8.46 -17.76 9.75
C GLU A 301 -9.33 -17.99 8.51
N ILE A 302 -10.00 -16.92 8.04
CA ILE A 302 -10.84 -16.98 6.83
C ILE A 302 -9.99 -17.27 5.61
N ALA A 303 -8.85 -16.62 5.47
CA ALA A 303 -7.90 -16.91 4.40
C ALA A 303 -7.42 -18.36 4.47
N GLY A 304 -6.90 -18.81 5.63
CA GLY A 304 -6.40 -20.18 5.83
C GLY A 304 -7.44 -21.28 5.58
N SER A 305 -8.72 -21.00 5.73
CA SER A 305 -9.82 -21.95 5.47
C SER A 305 -10.43 -21.83 4.05
N SER A 306 -10.05 -20.83 3.27
CA SER A 306 -10.52 -20.65 1.89
C SER A 306 -9.66 -21.46 0.90
N LEU A 307 -10.15 -21.66 -0.31
CA LEU A 307 -9.47 -22.44 -1.34
C LEU A 307 -8.54 -21.60 -2.21
N LEU A 308 -8.95 -20.39 -2.58
CA LEU A 308 -8.18 -19.50 -3.44
C LEU A 308 -8.46 -18.03 -3.11
N PHE A 309 -7.54 -17.16 -3.52
CA PHE A 309 -7.67 -15.71 -3.34
C PHE A 309 -7.79 -15.00 -4.69
N ILE A 310 -8.67 -14.00 -4.76
CA ILE A 310 -8.86 -13.18 -5.96
C ILE A 310 -8.61 -11.71 -5.65
N HIS A 311 -7.78 -11.06 -6.48
CA HIS A 311 -7.53 -9.64 -6.44
C HIS A 311 -7.91 -8.97 -7.76
N ASN A 312 -8.95 -8.12 -7.74
CA ASN A 312 -9.50 -7.50 -8.96
C ASN A 312 -9.36 -5.96 -8.97
N THR A 313 -8.47 -5.39 -8.19
CA THR A 313 -8.24 -3.93 -8.22
C THR A 313 -7.34 -3.57 -9.40
N SER A 314 -7.80 -2.62 -10.24
CA SER A 314 -6.94 -2.00 -11.24
C SER A 314 -6.05 -0.94 -10.58
N GLY A 315 -4.80 -0.81 -11.03
CA GLY A 315 -3.87 0.23 -10.55
C GLY A 315 -3.45 0.10 -9.08
N GLU A 316 -3.53 -1.08 -8.46
CA GLU A 316 -3.02 -1.31 -7.10
C GLU A 316 -1.50 -1.17 -7.08
N HIS A 317 -0.97 -0.28 -6.24
CA HIS A 317 0.46 0.07 -6.28
C HIS A 317 1.36 -1.09 -5.87
N PHE A 318 1.01 -1.87 -4.85
CA PHE A 318 1.73 -3.05 -4.39
C PHE A 318 0.79 -4.24 -4.20
N GLY A 319 -0.10 -4.21 -3.19
CA GLY A 319 -1.07 -5.27 -2.93
C GLY A 319 -0.74 -6.14 -1.72
N ILE A 320 -0.62 -5.54 -0.54
CA ILE A 320 -0.34 -6.24 0.73
C ILE A 320 -1.23 -7.47 0.92
N ALA A 321 -2.55 -7.36 0.62
CA ALA A 321 -3.51 -8.45 0.77
C ALA A 321 -3.18 -9.68 -0.10
N VAL A 322 -2.50 -9.49 -1.24
CA VAL A 322 -2.06 -10.62 -2.09
C VAL A 322 -0.96 -11.40 -1.37
N VAL A 323 0.02 -10.70 -0.78
CA VAL A 323 1.10 -11.33 0.01
C VAL A 323 0.54 -12.04 1.25
N GLU A 324 -0.44 -11.43 1.94
CA GLU A 324 -1.14 -12.05 3.08
C GLU A 324 -1.83 -13.36 2.68
N ALA A 325 -2.51 -13.36 1.53
CA ALA A 325 -3.15 -14.56 0.99
C ALA A 325 -2.11 -15.63 0.60
N MET A 326 -0.99 -15.22 -0.02
CA MET A 326 0.12 -16.12 -0.30
C MET A 326 0.70 -16.74 0.98
N ALA A 327 0.88 -15.95 2.03
CA ALA A 327 1.33 -16.42 3.33
C ALA A 327 0.34 -17.40 3.98
N ALA A 328 -0.97 -17.28 3.72
CA ALA A 328 -1.97 -18.28 4.12
C ALA A 328 -1.95 -19.57 3.26
N GLY A 329 -1.01 -19.69 2.32
CA GLY A 329 -0.90 -20.83 1.41
C GLY A 329 -2.01 -20.88 0.35
N LEU A 330 -2.57 -19.73 -0.04
CA LEU A 330 -3.60 -19.66 -1.07
C LEU A 330 -2.98 -19.52 -2.47
N PRO A 331 -3.40 -20.30 -3.46
CA PRO A 331 -3.28 -19.90 -4.86
C PRO A 331 -3.90 -18.53 -5.06
N VAL A 332 -3.17 -17.60 -5.67
CA VAL A 332 -3.64 -16.23 -5.92
C VAL A 332 -3.93 -16.03 -7.40
N ILE A 333 -5.07 -15.38 -7.68
CA ILE A 333 -5.48 -14.97 -9.02
C ILE A 333 -5.61 -13.45 -9.01
N VAL A 334 -4.77 -12.74 -9.75
CA VAL A 334 -4.76 -11.28 -9.77
C VAL A 334 -5.14 -10.75 -11.15
N ARG A 335 -5.72 -9.54 -11.20
CA ARG A 335 -5.92 -8.85 -12.47
C ARG A 335 -4.56 -8.56 -13.11
N LYS A 336 -4.44 -8.71 -14.44
CA LYS A 336 -3.23 -8.35 -15.21
C LYS A 336 -3.04 -6.83 -15.22
N SER A 337 -2.70 -6.29 -14.08
CA SER A 337 -2.53 -4.83 -13.87
C SER A 337 -1.66 -4.55 -12.66
N ALA A 338 -0.79 -3.55 -12.78
CA ALA A 338 -0.09 -2.89 -11.70
C ALA A 338 0.78 -3.80 -10.78
N GLY A 339 0.94 -3.43 -9.53
CA GLY A 339 1.86 -4.08 -8.59
C GLY A 339 1.60 -5.57 -8.34
N PRO A 340 0.37 -6.01 -8.08
CA PRO A 340 0.10 -7.44 -7.88
C PRO A 340 0.59 -8.32 -9.01
N TYR A 341 0.37 -7.91 -10.24
CA TYR A 341 0.83 -8.64 -11.43
C TYR A 341 2.33 -8.56 -11.64
N LEU A 342 2.90 -7.32 -11.63
CA LEU A 342 4.30 -7.08 -11.97
C LEU A 342 5.28 -7.47 -10.84
N ASP A 343 4.87 -7.24 -9.60
CA ASP A 343 5.76 -7.31 -8.44
C ASP A 343 5.54 -8.56 -7.61
N ILE A 344 4.28 -8.94 -7.32
CA ILE A 344 4.01 -10.03 -6.40
C ILE A 344 4.03 -11.36 -7.12
N ILE A 345 3.18 -11.55 -8.14
CA ILE A 345 3.19 -12.82 -8.88
C ILE A 345 4.27 -12.90 -9.97
N ASP A 346 5.07 -11.84 -10.16
CA ASP A 346 6.17 -11.75 -11.12
C ASP A 346 5.72 -12.22 -12.51
N GLU A 347 4.71 -11.52 -13.06
CA GLU A 347 4.11 -11.75 -14.38
C GLU A 347 3.57 -13.17 -14.61
N GLY A 348 3.14 -13.84 -13.53
CA GLY A 348 2.54 -15.19 -13.58
C GLY A 348 3.45 -16.30 -13.07
N ARG A 349 4.69 -16.00 -12.64
CA ARG A 349 5.63 -16.98 -12.13
C ARG A 349 5.18 -17.61 -10.79
N TYR A 350 4.55 -16.81 -9.93
CA TYR A 350 4.16 -17.21 -8.57
C TYR A 350 2.66 -17.23 -8.32
N GLY A 351 1.83 -17.03 -9.34
CA GLY A 351 0.39 -17.02 -9.23
C GLY A 351 -0.28 -16.93 -10.61
N LEU A 352 -1.57 -16.91 -10.63
CA LEU A 352 -2.35 -16.77 -11.87
C LEU A 352 -2.76 -15.31 -12.09
N TYR A 353 -2.96 -14.94 -13.36
CA TYR A 353 -3.54 -13.64 -13.69
C TYR A 353 -4.70 -13.82 -14.67
N PHE A 354 -5.56 -12.80 -14.74
CA PHE A 354 -6.70 -12.76 -15.66
C PHE A 354 -6.82 -11.39 -16.35
N GLU A 355 -7.42 -11.39 -17.53
CA GLU A 355 -7.64 -10.19 -18.34
C GLU A 355 -9.12 -9.78 -18.36
N ASP A 356 -10.03 -10.74 -18.40
CA ASP A 356 -11.48 -10.54 -18.42
C ASP A 356 -12.22 -11.50 -17.48
N ILE A 357 -13.55 -11.43 -17.48
CA ILE A 357 -14.42 -12.22 -16.60
C ILE A 357 -14.40 -13.70 -16.96
N GLU A 358 -14.36 -14.03 -18.24
CA GLU A 358 -14.32 -15.40 -18.77
C GLU A 358 -13.01 -16.09 -18.39
N ASP A 359 -11.90 -15.39 -18.54
CA ASP A 359 -10.58 -15.87 -18.15
C ASP A 359 -10.50 -16.07 -16.63
N LEU A 360 -11.05 -15.14 -15.82
CA LEU A 360 -11.15 -15.30 -14.38
C LEU A 360 -11.95 -16.56 -14.00
N ALA A 361 -13.10 -16.79 -14.62
CA ALA A 361 -13.91 -17.98 -14.36
C ALA A 361 -13.14 -19.27 -14.67
N SER A 362 -12.41 -19.30 -15.78
CA SER A 362 -11.56 -20.43 -16.17
C SER A 362 -10.45 -20.72 -15.16
N LYS A 363 -9.77 -19.66 -14.63
CA LYS A 363 -8.72 -19.80 -13.63
C LYS A 363 -9.27 -20.26 -12.27
N ILE A 364 -10.46 -19.80 -11.89
CA ILE A 364 -11.15 -20.27 -10.67
C ILE A 364 -11.41 -21.78 -10.78
N ASP A 365 -11.98 -22.24 -11.89
CA ASP A 365 -12.27 -23.66 -12.11
C ASP A 365 -10.99 -24.50 -12.12
N ALA A 366 -9.93 -24.03 -12.77
CA ALA A 366 -8.64 -24.74 -12.81
C ALA A 366 -8.07 -25.03 -11.40
N ILE A 367 -8.21 -24.09 -10.47
CA ILE A 367 -7.77 -24.28 -9.08
C ILE A 367 -8.79 -25.09 -8.27
N ALA A 368 -10.09 -24.83 -8.44
CA ALA A 368 -11.13 -25.42 -7.60
C ALA A 368 -11.41 -26.90 -7.94
N GLU A 369 -11.08 -27.36 -9.13
CA GLU A 369 -11.34 -28.74 -9.61
C GLU A 369 -10.09 -29.62 -9.61
N SER A 370 -8.88 -29.07 -9.33
CA SER A 370 -7.62 -29.81 -9.39
C SER A 370 -6.76 -29.61 -8.12
N GLU A 371 -6.69 -30.63 -7.26
CA GLU A 371 -5.81 -30.63 -6.08
C GLU A 371 -4.33 -30.46 -6.48
N SER A 372 -3.91 -31.01 -7.61
CA SER A 372 -2.51 -30.91 -8.07
C SER A 372 -2.16 -29.48 -8.50
N GLU A 373 -3.04 -28.77 -9.22
CA GLU A 373 -2.84 -27.35 -9.58
C GLU A 373 -2.92 -26.50 -8.31
N TRP A 374 -3.86 -26.77 -7.42
CA TRP A 374 -3.94 -26.07 -6.13
C TRP A 374 -2.62 -26.18 -5.36
N LYS A 375 -2.09 -27.41 -5.14
CA LYS A 375 -0.83 -27.63 -4.43
C LYS A 375 0.33 -26.90 -5.07
N LYS A 376 0.47 -26.97 -6.37
CA LYS A 376 1.51 -26.27 -7.14
C LYS A 376 1.50 -24.76 -6.87
N TYR A 377 0.34 -24.11 -7.00
CA TYR A 377 0.23 -22.67 -6.78
C TYR A 377 0.27 -22.28 -5.30
N SER A 378 -0.17 -23.14 -4.39
CA SER A 378 0.00 -22.97 -2.95
C SER A 378 1.48 -22.92 -2.57
N GLU A 379 2.29 -23.89 -3.01
CA GLU A 379 3.73 -23.94 -2.76
C GLU A 379 4.48 -22.74 -3.35
N LEU A 380 4.08 -22.28 -4.56
CA LEU A 380 4.63 -21.09 -5.17
C LEU A 380 4.29 -19.83 -4.36
N SER A 381 3.06 -19.72 -3.88
CA SER A 381 2.60 -18.63 -3.03
C SER A 381 3.37 -18.56 -1.72
N GLU A 382 3.49 -19.70 -1.00
CA GLU A 382 4.21 -19.77 0.26
C GLU A 382 5.67 -19.32 0.11
N ARG A 383 6.37 -19.85 -0.90
CA ARG A 383 7.75 -19.46 -1.20
C ARG A 383 7.88 -17.98 -1.52
N ARG A 384 6.92 -17.42 -2.26
CA ARG A 384 6.97 -16.01 -2.66
C ARG A 384 6.70 -15.06 -1.51
N ALA A 385 5.82 -15.42 -0.57
CA ALA A 385 5.53 -14.61 0.62
C ALA A 385 6.78 -14.31 1.45
N GLU A 386 7.75 -15.23 1.51
CA GLU A 386 9.03 -15.07 2.21
C GLU A 386 9.84 -13.85 1.74
N ASP A 387 9.68 -13.44 0.47
CA ASP A 387 10.40 -12.29 -0.11
C ASP A 387 9.91 -10.94 0.46
N PHE A 388 8.79 -10.92 1.19
CA PHE A 388 8.15 -9.71 1.69
C PHE A 388 8.08 -9.63 3.22
N THR A 389 8.86 -10.43 3.93
CA THR A 389 8.94 -10.42 5.40
C THR A 389 9.65 -9.16 5.95
N GLU A 390 9.47 -8.88 7.24
CA GLU A 390 10.20 -7.80 7.92
C GLU A 390 11.72 -7.98 7.85
N ASP A 391 12.21 -9.22 7.94
CA ASP A 391 13.64 -9.51 7.84
C ASP A 391 14.18 -9.23 6.42
N LYS A 392 13.45 -9.58 5.37
CA LYS A 392 13.83 -9.23 3.99
C LYS A 392 13.81 -7.72 3.74
N PHE A 393 12.85 -7.01 4.28
CA PHE A 393 12.84 -5.56 4.26
C PHE A 393 14.10 -4.98 4.92
N PHE A 394 14.44 -5.46 6.11
CA PHE A 394 15.64 -5.01 6.83
C PHE A 394 16.93 -5.33 6.06
N GLU A 395 17.09 -6.54 5.53
CA GLU A 395 18.24 -6.94 4.71
C GLU A 395 18.42 -6.02 3.50
N ASN A 396 17.32 -5.78 2.75
CA ASN A 396 17.34 -4.94 1.56
C ASN A 396 17.63 -3.47 1.89
N LEU A 397 17.00 -2.90 2.94
CA LEU A 397 17.28 -1.55 3.38
C LEU A 397 18.75 -1.41 3.83
N SER A 398 19.27 -2.38 4.57
CA SER A 398 20.66 -2.38 5.02
C SER A 398 21.65 -2.40 3.86
N ARG A 399 21.35 -3.15 2.79
CA ARG A 399 22.15 -3.17 1.56
C ARG A 399 22.13 -1.82 0.87
N ILE A 400 20.94 -1.25 0.64
CA ILE A 400 20.77 0.06 -0.01
C ILE A 400 21.55 1.16 0.71
N MET A 401 21.62 1.12 2.04
CA MET A 401 22.31 2.15 2.83
C MET A 401 23.83 1.96 2.90
N ARG A 402 24.39 0.83 2.44
CA ARG A 402 25.84 0.57 2.33
C ARG A 402 26.41 0.93 0.96
N GLU A 403 25.59 0.87 -0.07
CA GLU A 403 25.89 1.33 -1.43
C GLU A 403 25.89 2.86 -1.49
#